data_fb133275275ea61d45a7e25f1b4e31a4
#
_entry.id   fb133275275ea61d45a7e25f1b4e31a4
#
_cell.length_a   1.000
_cell.length_b   1.000
_cell.length_c   1.000
_cell.angle_alpha   90.00
_cell.angle_beta   90.00
_cell.angle_gamma   90.00
#
_symmetry.space_group_name_H-M   'P 1'
#
loop_
_entity.id
_entity.type
_entity.pdbx_description
1 polymer ?
#
loop_
_entity_poly.entity_id
_entity_poly.type
_entity_poly.pdbx_seq_one_letter_code
_entity_poly.pdbx_strand_id
1 'polypeptide(L)'
;MAELTIRPEEIRSALNEFAESYKPAEVAAEEVGHVVFAADGIAHVEGLPGVMANELLTFEDGTAGLAMNLEERRIGVVVLGSFDGIDEGQVVRRTGEVLSVPVGDAYLGRVVDPLGRPIDGLGEIEAEGRRALELQAPGVMSRKSVHEPLQTGLKAIDSMIPIGRGQRQLIIGDRQTGKTAIALDTILNQKEAWESGDPNKQVRCIYVATGQKGSTIAAVRATLEERGALEYTTIVASPASDPAGFKYLSPYTGSAIGQHWMYQGKHVLIVFDDLSKQAEAYRAVSLLLRRPPGREAYPGDVFYLHSRLLERCSKLSDDLGAGSMTGLPIIETKANDVSAYIPTNVISITDGQIFLQSDLFNADQRPAVDVGISVSRVGGAAQVKAMKKVAGTLKITLAQYRSMQAFAMFASDLDAATRAQLTRGERLMELLKQPQYTPYPVAEQVASVWAGTKGYLDDIDVSDVLPFEAAFLDHLRRNTDILDTIESTGQLTDETEEALVKAVEAFRRTFASGEQMLGAQVAEPEEEPAAERTTEQLVVKRG
;
A
#
# COMPACT_ATOMS: atom_id res chain seq x y z
N MET A 1 40.85 -67.34 41.62
CA MET A 1 39.88 -67.02 40.60
C MET A 1 38.49 -67.20 41.21
N ALA A 2 37.78 -66.09 41.44
CA ALA A 2 36.43 -66.15 41.96
C ALA A 2 35.49 -66.38 40.76
N GLU A 3 34.80 -67.52 40.75
CA GLU A 3 33.76 -67.82 39.78
C GLU A 3 32.57 -66.90 40.05
N LEU A 4 32.28 -66.02 39.08
CA LEU A 4 31.08 -65.22 39.07
C LEU A 4 29.89 -66.15 38.71
N THR A 5 29.21 -66.69 39.72
CA THR A 5 27.98 -67.39 39.51
C THR A 5 26.82 -66.41 39.44
N ILE A 6 26.43 -66.05 38.22
CA ILE A 6 25.24 -65.21 37.97
C ILE A 6 24.04 -66.09 38.16
N ARG A 7 23.17 -65.82 39.14
CA ARG A 7 21.94 -66.53 39.37
C ARG A 7 20.87 -66.20 38.39
N PRO A 8 20.06 -67.16 37.88
CA PRO A 8 18.99 -66.89 36.93
C PRO A 8 17.97 -65.85 37.43
N GLU A 9 17.81 -65.72 38.73
CA GLU A 9 16.92 -64.73 39.38
C GLU A 9 17.47 -63.31 39.29
N GLU A 10 18.78 -63.13 39.34
CA GLU A 10 19.42 -61.78 39.15
C GLU A 10 19.29 -61.31 37.71
N ILE A 11 19.40 -62.20 36.73
CA ILE A 11 19.18 -61.87 35.32
C ILE A 11 17.72 -61.50 35.10
N ARG A 12 16.78 -62.18 35.71
CA ARG A 12 15.35 -61.93 35.59
C ARG A 12 14.96 -60.58 36.23
N SER A 13 15.54 -60.26 37.39
CA SER A 13 15.34 -59.00 38.07
C SER A 13 15.89 -57.84 37.24
N ALA A 14 17.12 -57.96 36.71
CA ALA A 14 17.74 -56.94 35.86
C ALA A 14 16.97 -56.75 34.53
N LEU A 15 16.44 -57.83 33.95
CA LEU A 15 15.63 -57.75 32.74
C LEU A 15 14.25 -57.09 33.02
N ASN A 16 13.63 -57.35 34.15
CA ASN A 16 12.38 -56.70 34.55
C ASN A 16 12.60 -55.22 34.86
N GLU A 17 13.67 -54.89 35.58
CA GLU A 17 14.06 -53.49 35.88
C GLU A 17 14.40 -52.73 34.61
N PHE A 18 15.06 -53.37 33.64
CA PHE A 18 15.31 -52.78 32.32
C PHE A 18 14.03 -52.62 31.53
N ALA A 19 13.11 -53.60 31.54
CA ALA A 19 11.83 -53.54 30.86
C ALA A 19 10.89 -52.45 31.45
N GLU A 20 10.92 -52.26 32.78
CA GLU A 20 10.17 -51.18 33.46
C GLU A 20 10.79 -49.79 33.27
N SER A 21 12.09 -49.73 33.14
CA SER A 21 12.82 -48.47 32.89
C SER A 21 12.92 -48.12 31.42
N TYR A 22 12.70 -49.06 30.51
CA TYR A 22 12.73 -48.85 29.06
C TYR A 22 11.49 -48.07 28.63
N LYS A 23 11.62 -46.75 28.62
CA LYS A 23 10.78 -45.87 27.80
C LYS A 23 11.34 -45.96 26.39
N PRO A 24 10.62 -46.55 25.42
CA PRO A 24 11.04 -46.41 24.04
C PRO A 24 11.17 -44.88 23.80
N ALA A 25 12.33 -44.40 23.37
CA ALA A 25 12.41 -43.08 22.81
C ALA A 25 11.33 -43.06 21.74
N GLU A 26 10.32 -42.21 21.91
CA GLU A 26 9.46 -41.82 20.78
C GLU A 26 10.41 -41.23 19.76
N VAL A 27 10.99 -42.07 18.93
CA VAL A 27 11.53 -41.66 17.65
C VAL A 27 10.28 -41.25 16.90
N ALA A 28 9.91 -39.98 17.01
CA ALA A 28 8.96 -39.39 16.10
C ALA A 28 9.49 -39.75 14.71
N ALA A 29 8.85 -40.70 14.04
CA ALA A 29 9.22 -41.06 12.69
C ALA A 29 9.03 -39.76 11.86
N GLU A 30 10.12 -39.07 11.54
CA GLU A 30 10.05 -37.91 10.65
C GLU A 30 9.47 -38.41 9.35
N GLU A 31 8.31 -37.89 8.96
CA GLU A 31 7.75 -38.15 7.66
C GLU A 31 8.68 -37.52 6.60
N VAL A 32 9.21 -38.36 5.72
CA VAL A 32 10.11 -38.01 4.66
C VAL A 32 9.41 -38.23 3.34
N GLY A 33 9.33 -37.17 2.55
CA GLY A 33 8.86 -37.22 1.16
C GLY A 33 10.00 -37.15 0.18
N HIS A 34 9.69 -37.43 -1.08
CA HIS A 34 10.63 -37.34 -2.19
C HIS A 34 10.05 -36.51 -3.33
N VAL A 35 10.87 -35.71 -3.96
CA VAL A 35 10.52 -34.95 -5.18
C VAL A 35 10.34 -35.96 -6.32
N VAL A 36 9.18 -35.96 -6.95
CA VAL A 36 8.90 -36.78 -8.15
C VAL A 36 8.92 -35.97 -9.43
N PHE A 37 8.86 -34.65 -9.30
CA PHE A 37 8.95 -33.71 -10.41
C PHE A 37 9.27 -32.31 -9.87
N ALA A 38 10.16 -31.58 -10.52
CA ALA A 38 10.44 -30.19 -10.22
C ALA A 38 10.63 -29.40 -11.52
N ALA A 39 9.93 -28.29 -11.69
CA ALA A 39 10.11 -27.36 -12.80
C ALA A 39 9.46 -26.00 -12.48
N ASP A 40 10.02 -24.92 -13.00
CA ASP A 40 9.43 -23.58 -13.03
C ASP A 40 8.99 -23.04 -11.64
N GLY A 41 9.67 -23.44 -10.56
CA GLY A 41 9.38 -22.98 -9.20
C GLY A 41 8.26 -23.76 -8.51
N ILE A 42 7.87 -24.92 -9.04
CA ILE A 42 7.01 -25.87 -8.35
C ILE A 42 7.69 -27.23 -8.24
N ALA A 43 7.31 -28.00 -7.24
CA ALA A 43 7.68 -29.41 -7.09
C ALA A 43 6.44 -30.26 -6.78
N HIS A 44 6.43 -31.49 -7.27
CA HIS A 44 5.50 -32.52 -6.82
C HIS A 44 6.25 -33.47 -5.90
N VAL A 45 5.69 -33.68 -4.69
CA VAL A 45 6.29 -34.48 -3.63
C VAL A 45 5.36 -35.64 -3.31
N GLU A 46 5.91 -36.83 -3.07
CA GLU A 46 5.21 -38.01 -2.57
C GLU A 46 5.77 -38.45 -1.22
N GLY A 47 4.99 -39.15 -0.40
CA GLY A 47 5.47 -39.74 0.86
C GLY A 47 5.22 -38.92 2.14
N LEU A 48 4.42 -37.84 2.08
CA LEU A 48 4.05 -37.03 3.24
C LEU A 48 2.53 -37.07 3.52
N PRO A 49 1.99 -38.21 4.02
CA PRO A 49 0.54 -38.39 4.20
C PRO A 49 -0.08 -37.44 5.24
N GLY A 50 0.70 -36.98 6.21
CA GLY A 50 0.22 -36.11 7.27
C GLY A 50 0.37 -34.61 6.99
N VAL A 51 0.80 -34.21 5.79
CA VAL A 51 1.03 -32.78 5.44
C VAL A 51 -0.26 -31.96 5.53
N MET A 52 -0.15 -30.75 6.04
CA MET A 52 -1.26 -29.80 6.12
C MET A 52 -1.24 -28.82 4.93
N ALA A 53 -2.41 -28.32 4.57
CA ALA A 53 -2.50 -27.23 3.60
C ALA A 53 -1.76 -25.99 4.13
N ASN A 54 -0.96 -25.34 3.27
CA ASN A 54 -0.10 -24.22 3.61
C ASN A 54 0.99 -24.52 4.66
N GLU A 55 1.32 -25.81 4.85
CA GLU A 55 2.46 -26.20 5.66
C GLU A 55 3.77 -25.83 4.99
N LEU A 56 4.71 -25.34 5.77
CA LEU A 56 6.08 -25.11 5.35
C LEU A 56 6.82 -26.45 5.26
N LEU A 57 7.43 -26.71 4.11
CA LEU A 57 8.30 -27.85 3.86
C LEU A 57 9.74 -27.38 3.70
N THR A 58 10.69 -28.28 3.97
CA THR A 58 12.12 -28.00 3.77
C THR A 58 12.71 -29.05 2.83
N PHE A 59 13.31 -28.60 1.74
CA PHE A 59 14.07 -29.44 0.81
C PHE A 59 15.46 -29.75 1.40
N GLU A 60 16.13 -30.74 0.84
CA GLU A 60 17.44 -31.20 1.34
C GLU A 60 18.51 -30.12 1.31
N ASP A 61 18.46 -29.20 0.36
CA ASP A 61 19.35 -28.05 0.23
C ASP A 61 19.01 -26.87 1.20
N GLY A 62 17.97 -27.02 2.03
CA GLY A 62 17.45 -25.98 2.93
C GLY A 62 16.45 -25.02 2.31
N THR A 63 16.14 -25.17 1.02
CA THR A 63 15.12 -24.34 0.36
C THR A 63 13.74 -24.60 0.98
N ALA A 64 12.97 -23.54 1.19
CA ALA A 64 11.63 -23.63 1.71
C ALA A 64 10.61 -23.96 0.60
N GLY A 65 9.59 -24.73 0.95
CA GLY A 65 8.46 -25.03 0.07
C GLY A 65 7.13 -24.83 0.78
N LEU A 66 6.10 -24.45 0.04
CA LEU A 66 4.74 -24.28 0.52
C LEU A 66 3.85 -25.39 -0.05
N ALA A 67 3.29 -26.25 0.81
CA ALA A 67 2.33 -27.28 0.42
C ALA A 67 0.99 -26.63 0.04
N MET A 68 0.67 -26.58 -1.25
CA MET A 68 -0.48 -25.82 -1.77
C MET A 68 -1.59 -26.70 -2.34
N ASN A 69 -1.23 -27.82 -2.97
CA ASN A 69 -2.16 -28.79 -3.54
C ASN A 69 -1.99 -30.13 -2.82
N LEU A 70 -3.02 -30.59 -2.15
CA LEU A 70 -3.01 -31.90 -1.47
C LEU A 70 -3.86 -32.87 -2.28
N GLU A 71 -3.20 -33.81 -2.96
CA GLU A 71 -3.83 -34.91 -3.67
C GLU A 71 -3.58 -36.24 -2.93
N GLU A 72 -4.30 -37.29 -3.26
CA GLU A 72 -4.22 -38.57 -2.55
C GLU A 72 -2.78 -39.14 -2.49
N ARG A 73 -1.99 -38.95 -3.50
CA ARG A 73 -0.61 -39.47 -3.59
C ARG A 73 0.45 -38.40 -3.75
N ARG A 74 0.07 -37.21 -4.21
CA ARG A 74 1.00 -36.14 -4.56
C ARG A 74 0.65 -34.85 -3.84
N ILE A 75 1.68 -34.11 -3.53
CA ILE A 75 1.57 -32.79 -2.94
C ILE A 75 2.18 -31.81 -3.95
N GLY A 76 1.40 -30.83 -4.39
CA GLY A 76 1.90 -29.72 -5.17
C GLY A 76 2.52 -28.69 -4.25
N VAL A 77 3.81 -28.47 -4.40
CA VAL A 77 4.62 -27.58 -3.56
C VAL A 77 5.09 -26.39 -4.38
N VAL A 78 4.89 -25.19 -3.86
CA VAL A 78 5.47 -23.96 -4.43
C VAL A 78 6.82 -23.72 -3.76
N VAL A 79 7.86 -23.64 -4.54
CA VAL A 79 9.22 -23.39 -4.07
C VAL A 79 9.38 -21.92 -3.67
N LEU A 80 9.86 -21.67 -2.46
CA LEU A 80 10.06 -20.34 -1.90
C LEU A 80 11.57 -19.99 -1.87
N GLY A 81 12.14 -19.80 -3.05
CA GLY A 81 13.55 -19.51 -3.23
C GLY A 81 14.05 -19.90 -4.62
N SER A 82 15.36 -20.06 -4.78
CA SER A 82 15.92 -20.64 -6.01
C SER A 82 15.47 -22.10 -6.12
N PHE A 83 15.11 -22.51 -7.31
CA PHE A 83 14.73 -23.88 -7.62
C PHE A 83 15.78 -24.62 -8.47
N ASP A 84 16.92 -23.98 -8.74
CA ASP A 84 17.98 -24.53 -9.60
C ASP A 84 18.65 -25.79 -9.01
N GLY A 85 18.55 -25.99 -7.69
CA GLY A 85 19.12 -27.14 -6.99
C GLY A 85 18.10 -28.20 -6.58
N ILE A 86 16.86 -28.14 -7.06
CA ILE A 86 15.82 -29.11 -6.69
C ILE A 86 15.66 -30.14 -7.79
N ASP A 87 16.13 -31.36 -7.50
CA ASP A 87 16.16 -32.48 -8.43
C ASP A 87 15.14 -33.58 -8.02
N GLU A 88 14.75 -34.41 -9.01
CA GLU A 88 13.93 -35.61 -8.75
C GLU A 88 14.67 -36.57 -7.80
N GLY A 89 13.94 -37.15 -6.85
CA GLY A 89 14.46 -38.04 -5.83
C GLY A 89 14.98 -37.35 -4.58
N GLN A 90 15.13 -36.03 -4.59
CA GLN A 90 15.58 -35.26 -3.43
C GLN A 90 14.61 -35.39 -2.26
N VAL A 91 15.15 -35.40 -1.04
CA VAL A 91 14.40 -35.54 0.20
C VAL A 91 13.70 -34.24 0.56
N VAL A 92 12.43 -34.35 0.98
CA VAL A 92 11.64 -33.22 1.49
C VAL A 92 11.13 -33.58 2.89
N ARG A 93 11.26 -32.67 3.85
CA ARG A 93 10.82 -32.84 5.24
C ARG A 93 9.68 -31.89 5.57
N ARG A 94 8.78 -32.38 6.41
CA ARG A 94 7.76 -31.54 7.04
C ARG A 94 8.37 -30.71 8.16
N THR A 95 7.86 -29.50 8.32
CA THR A 95 8.14 -28.70 9.52
C THR A 95 7.06 -28.89 10.60
N GLY A 96 5.87 -29.38 10.22
CA GLY A 96 4.70 -29.44 11.10
C GLY A 96 4.07 -28.07 11.38
N GLU A 97 4.58 -27.01 10.76
CA GLU A 97 4.14 -25.64 10.97
C GLU A 97 3.50 -25.05 9.71
N VAL A 98 2.36 -24.40 9.88
CA VAL A 98 1.77 -23.57 8.83
C VAL A 98 2.65 -22.35 8.62
N LEU A 99 2.82 -21.94 7.36
CA LEU A 99 3.67 -20.81 6.99
C LEU A 99 3.33 -19.55 7.81
N SER A 100 4.30 -19.08 8.55
CA SER A 100 4.22 -17.89 9.41
C SER A 100 5.42 -16.98 9.18
N VAL A 101 5.27 -15.70 9.47
CA VAL A 101 6.35 -14.72 9.39
C VAL A 101 6.62 -14.10 10.75
N PRO A 102 7.87 -13.71 11.03
CA PRO A 102 8.20 -12.97 12.23
C PRO A 102 7.60 -11.56 12.16
N VAL A 103 7.20 -11.01 13.30
CA VAL A 103 6.53 -9.72 13.44
C VAL A 103 7.03 -8.96 14.67
N GLY A 104 6.89 -7.65 14.69
CA GLY A 104 7.28 -6.80 15.81
C GLY A 104 7.62 -5.36 15.37
N ASP A 105 7.81 -4.46 16.34
CA ASP A 105 8.16 -3.05 16.07
C ASP A 105 9.55 -2.89 15.44
N ALA A 106 10.46 -3.88 15.64
CA ALA A 106 11.78 -3.90 15.01
C ALA A 106 11.76 -4.00 13.48
N TYR A 107 10.59 -4.27 12.90
CA TYR A 107 10.37 -4.26 11.45
C TYR A 107 10.22 -2.85 10.85
N LEU A 108 9.97 -1.83 11.67
CA LEU A 108 9.93 -0.44 11.21
C LEU A 108 11.31 -0.01 10.70
N GLY A 109 11.33 0.69 9.59
CA GLY A 109 12.57 1.13 8.95
C GLY A 109 13.30 0.07 8.12
N ARG A 110 12.76 -1.16 8.04
CA ARG A 110 13.42 -2.30 7.43
C ARG A 110 12.83 -2.69 6.07
N VAL A 111 13.68 -3.30 5.25
CA VAL A 111 13.27 -3.91 3.98
C VAL A 111 13.43 -5.42 4.10
N VAL A 112 12.33 -6.14 3.89
CA VAL A 112 12.27 -7.60 4.08
C VAL A 112 11.73 -8.31 2.85
N ASP A 113 12.08 -9.58 2.72
CA ASP A 113 11.51 -10.48 1.72
C ASP A 113 10.12 -11.02 2.17
N PRO A 114 9.40 -11.77 1.31
CA PRO A 114 8.10 -12.34 1.66
C PRO A 114 8.10 -13.37 2.79
N LEU A 115 9.25 -13.86 3.23
CA LEU A 115 9.39 -14.71 4.42
C LEU A 115 9.73 -13.90 5.69
N GLY A 116 9.81 -12.56 5.59
CA GLY A 116 10.15 -11.67 6.69
C GLY A 116 11.65 -11.58 6.99
N ARG A 117 12.50 -12.08 6.09
CA ARG A 117 13.97 -12.00 6.24
C ARG A 117 14.48 -10.64 5.76
N PRO A 118 15.41 -10.00 6.48
CA PRO A 118 15.97 -8.73 6.07
C PRO A 118 16.80 -8.85 4.78
N ILE A 119 16.58 -7.91 3.86
CA ILE A 119 17.33 -7.81 2.59
C ILE A 119 18.00 -6.44 2.42
N ASP A 120 17.99 -5.62 3.46
CA ASP A 120 18.53 -4.26 3.49
C ASP A 120 20.01 -4.18 3.90
N GLY A 121 20.61 -5.30 4.30
CA GLY A 121 22.00 -5.36 4.77
C GLY A 121 22.22 -4.83 6.20
N LEU A 122 21.15 -4.54 6.96
CA LEU A 122 21.24 -4.00 8.32
C LEU A 122 21.28 -5.08 9.42
N GLY A 123 21.47 -6.35 9.05
CA GLY A 123 21.51 -7.47 9.97
C GLY A 123 20.14 -8.03 10.35
N GLU A 124 20.13 -9.05 11.20
CA GLU A 124 18.93 -9.75 11.64
C GLU A 124 17.97 -8.83 12.41
N ILE A 125 16.67 -9.15 12.34
CA ILE A 125 15.59 -8.41 13.01
C ILE A 125 15.14 -9.22 14.22
N GLU A 126 15.17 -8.61 15.40
CA GLU A 126 14.64 -9.22 16.61
C GLU A 126 13.11 -9.18 16.60
N ALA A 127 12.49 -10.35 16.43
CA ALA A 127 11.04 -10.47 16.33
C ALA A 127 10.40 -10.59 17.72
N GLU A 128 9.25 -9.93 17.91
CA GLU A 128 8.40 -10.09 19.11
C GLU A 128 7.63 -11.42 19.11
N GLY A 129 7.39 -11.98 17.92
CA GLY A 129 6.67 -13.22 17.76
C GLY A 129 6.54 -13.63 16.28
N ARG A 130 5.69 -14.61 16.02
CA ARG A 130 5.38 -15.07 14.67
C ARG A 130 3.88 -15.01 14.41
N ARG A 131 3.50 -14.74 13.18
CA ARG A 131 2.09 -14.68 12.78
C ARG A 131 1.88 -15.47 11.49
N ALA A 132 0.87 -16.34 11.49
CA ALA A 132 0.52 -17.11 10.29
C ALA A 132 0.10 -16.16 9.15
N LEU A 133 0.46 -16.53 7.91
CA LEU A 133 0.10 -15.72 6.72
C LEU A 133 -1.38 -15.87 6.37
N GLU A 134 -1.91 -17.06 6.48
CA GLU A 134 -3.33 -17.36 6.20
C GLU A 134 -4.15 -17.29 7.49
N LEU A 135 -4.63 -16.10 7.81
CA LEU A 135 -5.51 -15.84 8.93
C LEU A 135 -6.86 -15.34 8.44
N GLN A 136 -7.90 -15.78 9.12
CA GLN A 136 -9.25 -15.28 8.88
C GLN A 136 -9.34 -13.77 9.24
N ALA A 137 -10.03 -13.02 8.41
CA ALA A 137 -10.32 -11.61 8.68
C ALA A 137 -11.19 -11.47 9.95
N PRO A 138 -11.11 -10.32 10.68
CA PRO A 138 -11.98 -10.07 11.82
C PRO A 138 -13.46 -10.21 11.46
N GLY A 139 -14.23 -10.90 12.30
CA GLY A 139 -15.67 -11.06 12.11
C GLY A 139 -16.44 -9.75 12.30
N VAL A 140 -17.74 -9.75 11.95
CA VAL A 140 -18.60 -8.55 12.02
C VAL A 140 -18.63 -7.95 13.43
N MET A 141 -18.73 -8.79 14.47
CA MET A 141 -18.77 -8.34 15.88
C MET A 141 -17.44 -7.73 16.36
N SER A 142 -16.35 -8.05 15.70
CA SER A 142 -15.00 -7.55 16.02
C SER A 142 -14.68 -6.22 15.35
N ARG A 143 -15.60 -5.67 14.53
CA ARG A 143 -15.39 -4.46 13.75
C ARG A 143 -16.20 -3.29 14.30
N LYS A 144 -15.65 -2.10 14.11
CA LYS A 144 -16.32 -0.83 14.33
C LYS A 144 -16.45 -0.08 12.99
N SER A 145 -17.49 0.71 12.82
CA SER A 145 -17.64 1.55 11.64
C SER A 145 -16.49 2.53 11.49
N VAL A 146 -16.02 2.71 10.27
CA VAL A 146 -14.96 3.67 9.94
C VAL A 146 -15.50 5.09 10.11
N HIS A 147 -14.83 5.90 10.94
CA HIS A 147 -15.25 7.26 11.28
C HIS A 147 -14.08 8.23 11.52
N GLU A 148 -12.85 7.71 11.56
CA GLU A 148 -11.65 8.52 11.75
C GLU A 148 -10.97 8.74 10.40
N PRO A 149 -10.59 9.99 10.04
CA PRO A 149 -9.91 10.25 8.77
C PRO A 149 -8.49 9.66 8.75
N LEU A 150 -8.07 9.16 7.59
CA LEU A 150 -6.69 8.97 7.20
C LEU A 150 -6.37 10.03 6.15
N GLN A 151 -5.63 11.06 6.53
CA GLN A 151 -5.28 12.15 5.62
C GLN A 151 -4.22 11.69 4.63
N THR A 152 -4.49 11.90 3.34
CA THR A 152 -3.52 11.60 2.28
C THR A 152 -2.57 12.76 2.00
N GLY A 153 -2.94 13.95 2.42
CA GLY A 153 -2.23 15.19 2.09
C GLY A 153 -2.50 15.68 0.66
N LEU A 154 -3.39 15.03 -0.07
CA LEU A 154 -3.74 15.36 -1.44
C LEU A 154 -5.12 16.03 -1.49
N LYS A 155 -5.16 17.30 -1.91
CA LYS A 155 -6.38 18.12 -1.95
C LYS A 155 -7.52 17.41 -2.69
N ALA A 156 -7.24 16.82 -3.85
CA ALA A 156 -8.24 16.16 -4.68
C ALA A 156 -8.87 14.93 -3.99
N ILE A 157 -8.11 14.22 -3.17
CA ILE A 157 -8.55 13.00 -2.49
C ILE A 157 -9.25 13.36 -1.17
N ASP A 158 -8.58 14.10 -0.29
CA ASP A 158 -9.10 14.40 1.05
C ASP A 158 -10.40 15.22 1.01
N SER A 159 -10.57 16.05 -0.04
CA SER A 159 -11.80 16.84 -0.22
C SER A 159 -12.97 16.06 -0.84
N MET A 160 -12.72 15.16 -1.82
CA MET A 160 -13.79 14.56 -2.63
C MET A 160 -13.94 13.04 -2.48
N ILE A 161 -12.86 12.35 -2.07
CA ILE A 161 -12.79 10.89 -2.00
C ILE A 161 -12.09 10.50 -0.68
N PRO A 162 -12.57 10.98 0.46
CA PRO A 162 -11.87 10.83 1.74
C PRO A 162 -11.71 9.37 2.12
N ILE A 163 -10.57 9.08 2.76
CA ILE A 163 -10.20 7.75 3.23
C ILE A 163 -10.27 7.74 4.76
N GLY A 164 -10.88 6.72 5.33
CA GLY A 164 -10.95 6.51 6.77
C GLY A 164 -10.01 5.42 7.26
N ARG A 165 -9.62 5.49 8.52
CA ARG A 165 -8.80 4.48 9.19
C ARG A 165 -9.53 3.14 9.28
N GLY A 166 -9.00 2.13 8.60
CA GLY A 166 -9.63 0.81 8.47
C GLY A 166 -10.41 0.61 7.17
N GLN A 167 -10.46 1.60 6.28
CA GLN A 167 -11.08 1.52 4.96
C GLN A 167 -10.15 0.82 3.95
N ARG A 168 -10.75 0.20 2.94
CA ARG A 168 -10.07 -0.34 1.75
C ARG A 168 -10.37 0.57 0.58
N GLN A 169 -9.40 1.39 0.18
CA GLN A 169 -9.56 2.32 -0.93
C GLN A 169 -8.66 1.91 -2.09
N LEU A 170 -9.26 1.51 -3.20
CA LEU A 170 -8.54 1.10 -4.39
C LEU A 170 -7.94 2.30 -5.12
N ILE A 171 -6.69 2.20 -5.55
CA ILE A 171 -6.06 3.10 -6.51
C ILE A 171 -5.93 2.35 -7.84
N ILE A 172 -6.59 2.84 -8.88
CA ILE A 172 -6.71 2.14 -10.15
C ILE A 172 -6.42 3.07 -11.33
N GLY A 173 -5.72 2.58 -12.34
CA GLY A 173 -5.40 3.31 -13.56
C GLY A 173 -4.31 2.65 -14.38
N ASP A 174 -4.05 3.18 -15.57
CA ASP A 174 -3.03 2.68 -16.47
C ASP A 174 -1.61 2.86 -15.93
N ARG A 175 -0.62 2.29 -16.60
CA ARG A 175 0.79 2.50 -16.27
C ARG A 175 1.15 3.98 -16.26
N GLN A 176 2.01 4.39 -15.33
CA GLN A 176 2.58 5.75 -15.23
C GLN A 176 1.52 6.86 -15.06
N THR A 177 0.35 6.57 -14.52
CA THR A 177 -0.68 7.58 -14.19
C THR A 177 -0.54 8.19 -12.79
N GLY A 178 0.49 7.82 -12.04
CA GLY A 178 0.75 8.37 -10.70
C GLY A 178 0.20 7.53 -9.53
N LYS A 179 -0.18 6.26 -9.73
CA LYS A 179 -0.70 5.39 -8.65
C LYS A 179 0.25 5.28 -7.46
N THR A 180 1.50 4.94 -7.73
CA THR A 180 2.55 4.83 -6.69
C THR A 180 2.81 6.17 -6.01
N ALA A 181 2.76 7.28 -6.76
CA ALA A 181 2.95 8.63 -6.20
C ALA A 181 1.89 8.96 -5.15
N ILE A 182 0.60 8.70 -5.40
CA ILE A 182 -0.48 8.89 -4.43
C ILE A 182 -0.23 8.05 -3.16
N ALA A 183 0.19 6.80 -3.33
CA ALA A 183 0.48 5.93 -2.20
C ALA A 183 1.66 6.44 -1.36
N LEU A 184 2.73 6.91 -2.01
CA LEU A 184 3.89 7.48 -1.33
C LEU A 184 3.54 8.80 -0.63
N ASP A 185 2.80 9.71 -1.28
CA ASP A 185 2.34 10.96 -0.67
C ASP A 185 1.49 10.67 0.58
N THR A 186 0.64 9.65 0.53
CA THR A 186 -0.14 9.22 1.70
C THR A 186 0.75 8.74 2.84
N ILE A 187 1.83 8.00 2.56
CA ILE A 187 2.82 7.58 3.56
C ILE A 187 3.55 8.81 4.12
N LEU A 188 4.04 9.69 3.26
CA LEU A 188 4.78 10.90 3.64
C LEU A 188 3.95 11.81 4.54
N ASN A 189 2.65 11.90 4.31
CA ASN A 189 1.73 12.71 5.10
C ASN A 189 1.52 12.21 6.54
N GLN A 190 1.97 11.00 6.88
CA GLN A 190 1.87 10.48 8.24
C GLN A 190 3.01 10.94 9.16
N LYS A 191 4.01 11.66 8.62
CA LYS A 191 5.22 12.08 9.35
C LYS A 191 4.90 12.92 10.57
N GLU A 192 4.11 13.96 10.44
CA GLU A 192 3.75 14.85 11.56
C GLU A 192 3.01 14.09 12.67
N ALA A 193 2.07 13.22 12.28
CA ALA A 193 1.38 12.36 13.23
C ALA A 193 2.33 11.39 13.94
N TRP A 194 3.36 10.90 13.25
CA TRP A 194 4.41 10.05 13.82
C TRP A 194 5.28 10.82 14.82
N GLU A 195 5.78 11.98 14.43
CA GLU A 195 6.62 12.86 15.25
C GLU A 195 5.91 13.40 16.49
N SER A 196 4.56 13.48 16.47
CA SER A 196 3.76 13.90 17.62
C SER A 196 3.90 13.01 18.85
N GLY A 197 4.34 11.75 18.67
CA GLY A 197 4.47 10.76 19.74
C GLY A 197 3.14 10.26 20.31
N ASP A 198 2.00 10.74 19.82
CA ASP A 198 0.67 10.32 20.29
C ASP A 198 0.28 8.98 19.62
N PRO A 199 0.16 7.88 20.40
CA PRO A 199 -0.17 6.57 19.85
C PRO A 199 -1.50 6.53 19.08
N ASN A 200 -2.45 7.43 19.39
CA ASN A 200 -3.75 7.50 18.71
C ASN A 200 -3.66 8.21 17.36
N LYS A 201 -2.62 9.02 17.16
CA LYS A 201 -2.38 9.72 15.89
C LYS A 201 -1.42 8.95 15.00
N GLN A 202 -0.39 8.33 15.60
CA GLN A 202 0.64 7.62 14.88
C GLN A 202 0.08 6.53 13.95
N VAL A 203 0.61 6.47 12.75
CA VAL A 203 0.27 5.45 11.75
C VAL A 203 1.55 4.73 11.33
N ARG A 204 1.59 3.41 11.52
CA ARG A 204 2.64 2.55 11.00
C ARG A 204 2.35 2.25 9.55
N CYS A 205 3.33 2.42 8.68
CA CYS A 205 3.16 2.21 7.26
C CYS A 205 3.82 0.92 6.79
N ILE A 206 3.19 0.25 5.84
CA ILE A 206 3.75 -0.91 5.14
C ILE A 206 3.62 -0.67 3.64
N TYR A 207 4.74 -0.74 2.94
CA TYR A 207 4.75 -0.71 1.48
C TYR A 207 5.10 -2.08 0.94
N VAL A 208 4.15 -2.73 0.28
CA VAL A 208 4.36 -4.05 -0.32
C VAL A 208 4.61 -3.89 -1.81
N ALA A 209 5.86 -4.11 -2.21
CA ALA A 209 6.28 -4.08 -3.61
C ALA A 209 6.21 -5.47 -4.22
N THR A 210 5.24 -5.70 -5.11
CA THR A 210 5.03 -7.01 -5.75
C THR A 210 5.32 -6.95 -7.24
N GLY A 211 6.32 -7.68 -7.69
CA GLY A 211 6.65 -7.81 -9.11
C GLY A 211 7.17 -6.54 -9.78
N GLN A 212 7.64 -5.57 -8.99
CA GLN A 212 8.26 -4.34 -9.48
C GLN A 212 9.73 -4.56 -9.85
N LYS A 213 10.30 -3.66 -10.65
CA LYS A 213 11.75 -3.66 -10.90
C LYS A 213 12.51 -3.32 -9.62
N GLY A 214 13.63 -3.99 -9.37
CA GLY A 214 14.48 -3.71 -8.20
C GLY A 214 14.90 -2.23 -8.11
N SER A 215 15.18 -1.58 -9.25
CA SER A 215 15.48 -0.14 -9.29
C SER A 215 14.31 0.74 -8.83
N THR A 216 13.08 0.36 -9.11
CA THR A 216 11.88 1.08 -8.65
C THR A 216 11.74 0.95 -7.12
N ILE A 217 11.95 -0.25 -6.58
CA ILE A 217 11.91 -0.50 -5.14
C ILE A 217 13.01 0.31 -4.42
N ALA A 218 14.21 0.34 -5.00
CA ALA A 218 15.31 1.14 -4.47
C ALA A 218 14.99 2.65 -4.48
N ALA A 219 14.36 3.15 -5.54
CA ALA A 219 13.93 4.55 -5.62
C ALA A 219 12.84 4.89 -4.57
N VAL A 220 11.88 3.99 -4.35
CA VAL A 220 10.86 4.15 -3.30
C VAL A 220 11.53 4.21 -1.92
N ARG A 221 12.46 3.29 -1.63
CA ARG A 221 13.21 3.30 -0.37
C ARG A 221 13.96 4.62 -0.19
N ALA A 222 14.71 5.05 -1.19
CA ALA A 222 15.47 6.30 -1.15
C ALA A 222 14.56 7.51 -0.88
N THR A 223 13.42 7.61 -1.58
CA THR A 223 12.45 8.69 -1.37
C THR A 223 11.91 8.71 0.07
N LEU A 224 11.56 7.55 0.63
CA LEU A 224 11.08 7.45 2.01
C LEU A 224 12.18 7.80 3.01
N GLU A 225 13.43 7.40 2.75
CA GLU A 225 14.59 7.69 3.60
C GLU A 225 14.92 9.19 3.59
N GLU A 226 15.05 9.81 2.43
CA GLU A 226 15.32 11.24 2.25
C GLU A 226 14.28 12.14 2.92
N ARG A 227 13.01 11.70 2.94
CA ARG A 227 11.90 12.43 3.53
C ARG A 227 11.65 12.09 5.01
N GLY A 228 12.45 11.17 5.59
CA GLY A 228 12.31 10.75 6.98
C GLY A 228 11.06 9.90 7.26
N ALA A 229 10.48 9.29 6.22
CA ALA A 229 9.30 8.44 6.35
C ALA A 229 9.65 6.94 6.48
N LEU A 230 10.89 6.58 6.23
CA LEU A 230 11.32 5.18 6.35
C LEU A 230 11.26 4.69 7.80
N GLU A 231 11.51 5.55 8.79
CA GLU A 231 11.53 5.18 10.21
C GLU A 231 10.21 4.59 10.73
N TYR A 232 9.08 4.95 10.13
CA TYR A 232 7.76 4.39 10.46
C TYR A 232 7.19 3.50 9.35
N THR A 233 8.02 3.13 8.37
CA THR A 233 7.59 2.33 7.21
C THR A 233 8.39 1.04 7.11
N THR A 234 7.70 -0.08 6.93
CA THR A 234 8.29 -1.37 6.55
C THR A 234 8.08 -1.61 5.07
N ILE A 235 9.12 -2.01 4.35
CA ILE A 235 9.01 -2.39 2.94
C ILE A 235 9.08 -3.92 2.84
N VAL A 236 8.03 -4.54 2.27
CA VAL A 236 8.04 -5.96 1.91
C VAL A 236 8.27 -6.04 0.42
N ALA A 237 9.42 -6.56 0.00
CA ALA A 237 9.83 -6.52 -1.39
C ALA A 237 9.87 -7.92 -2.03
N SER A 238 9.17 -8.06 -3.15
CA SER A 238 9.30 -9.19 -4.07
C SER A 238 9.47 -8.65 -5.49
N PRO A 239 10.73 -8.43 -5.92
CA PRO A 239 11.02 -7.88 -7.23
C PRO A 239 10.55 -8.78 -8.38
N ALA A 240 10.58 -8.23 -9.60
CA ALA A 240 10.15 -8.95 -10.81
C ALA A 240 10.96 -10.21 -11.11
N SER A 241 12.22 -10.25 -10.66
CA SER A 241 13.11 -11.41 -10.77
C SER A 241 12.76 -12.57 -9.85
N ASP A 242 11.99 -12.32 -8.78
CA ASP A 242 11.64 -13.35 -7.82
C ASP A 242 10.72 -14.41 -8.41
N PRO A 243 10.75 -15.64 -7.87
CA PRO A 243 9.80 -16.69 -8.20
C PRO A 243 8.33 -16.26 -7.98
N ALA A 244 7.41 -16.88 -8.72
CA ALA A 244 5.98 -16.57 -8.61
C ALA A 244 5.43 -16.78 -7.18
N GLY A 245 5.96 -17.74 -6.43
CA GLY A 245 5.60 -18.00 -5.03
C GLY A 245 5.84 -16.80 -4.14
N PHE A 246 6.96 -16.10 -4.29
CA PHE A 246 7.25 -14.89 -3.50
C PHE A 246 6.31 -13.73 -3.84
N LYS A 247 6.01 -13.52 -5.12
CA LYS A 247 5.03 -12.50 -5.55
C LYS A 247 3.63 -12.78 -5.02
N TYR A 248 3.26 -14.06 -4.94
CA TYR A 248 2.00 -14.49 -4.35
C TYR A 248 1.94 -14.17 -2.84
N LEU A 249 3.03 -14.44 -2.11
CA LEU A 249 3.07 -14.32 -0.65
C LEU A 249 3.26 -12.88 -0.15
N SER A 250 3.97 -12.02 -0.88
CA SER A 250 4.36 -10.69 -0.38
C SER A 250 3.21 -9.85 0.18
N PRO A 251 1.99 -9.79 -0.41
CA PRO A 251 0.88 -9.06 0.19
C PRO A 251 0.37 -9.67 1.51
N TYR A 252 0.40 -10.99 1.63
CA TYR A 252 0.02 -11.68 2.87
C TYR A 252 1.02 -11.43 3.99
N THR A 253 2.31 -11.38 3.68
CA THR A 253 3.38 -11.04 4.62
C THR A 253 3.18 -9.62 5.17
N GLY A 254 3.00 -8.64 4.29
CA GLY A 254 2.70 -7.27 4.73
C GLY A 254 1.44 -7.21 5.59
N SER A 255 0.38 -7.93 5.19
CA SER A 255 -0.86 -7.99 5.95
C SER A 255 -0.68 -8.65 7.34
N ALA A 256 0.15 -9.70 7.46
CA ALA A 256 0.44 -10.34 8.74
C ALA A 256 1.20 -9.40 9.69
N ILE A 257 2.19 -8.67 9.20
CA ILE A 257 2.92 -7.64 9.96
C ILE A 257 1.95 -6.54 10.41
N GLY A 258 1.12 -6.02 9.51
CA GLY A 258 0.14 -4.98 9.82
C GLY A 258 -0.92 -5.41 10.82
N GLN A 259 -1.41 -6.64 10.71
CA GLN A 259 -2.37 -7.18 11.67
C GLN A 259 -1.78 -7.33 13.08
N HIS A 260 -0.48 -7.61 13.22
CA HIS A 260 0.17 -7.64 14.51
C HIS A 260 -0.01 -6.31 15.25
N TRP A 261 0.28 -5.20 14.58
CA TRP A 261 0.10 -3.87 15.13
C TRP A 261 -1.36 -3.48 15.34
N MET A 262 -2.23 -3.83 14.39
CA MET A 262 -3.66 -3.56 14.49
C MET A 262 -4.27 -4.19 15.75
N TYR A 263 -3.92 -5.45 16.05
CA TYR A 263 -4.39 -6.13 17.26
C TYR A 263 -3.73 -5.65 18.57
N GLN A 264 -2.67 -4.86 18.48
CA GLN A 264 -2.10 -4.10 19.60
C GLN A 264 -2.77 -2.73 19.82
N GLY A 265 -3.87 -2.44 19.12
CA GLY A 265 -4.57 -1.16 19.20
C GLY A 265 -3.93 -0.04 18.38
N LYS A 266 -2.94 -0.34 17.54
CA LYS A 266 -2.22 0.65 16.74
C LYS A 266 -2.90 0.87 15.37
N HIS A 267 -2.59 1.98 14.71
CA HIS A 267 -3.09 2.28 13.38
C HIS A 267 -2.04 1.94 12.32
N VAL A 268 -2.51 1.30 11.25
CA VAL A 268 -1.65 0.83 10.15
C VAL A 268 -2.20 1.33 8.82
N LEU A 269 -1.29 1.76 7.96
CA LEU A 269 -1.53 2.00 6.54
C LEU A 269 -0.75 0.96 5.75
N ILE A 270 -1.41 0.15 4.93
CA ILE A 270 -0.77 -0.81 4.06
C ILE A 270 -1.06 -0.52 2.60
N VAL A 271 -0.01 -0.40 1.81
CA VAL A 271 -0.05 -0.21 0.36
C VAL A 271 0.33 -1.52 -0.31
N PHE A 272 -0.48 -1.98 -1.27
CA PHE A 272 -0.19 -3.16 -2.09
C PHE A 272 0.11 -2.72 -3.52
N ASP A 273 1.36 -2.60 -3.90
CA ASP A 273 1.80 -2.12 -5.21
C ASP A 273 2.54 -3.23 -5.99
N ASP A 274 1.84 -4.04 -6.83
CA ASP A 274 0.42 -4.03 -7.11
C ASP A 274 -0.22 -5.44 -7.02
N LEU A 275 -1.50 -5.48 -6.80
CA LEU A 275 -2.26 -6.75 -6.74
C LEU A 275 -2.52 -7.38 -8.12
N SER A 276 -2.37 -6.63 -9.22
CA SER A 276 -2.41 -7.20 -10.57
C SER A 276 -1.27 -8.20 -10.76
N LYS A 277 -0.07 -7.87 -10.28
CA LYS A 277 1.10 -8.75 -10.32
C LYS A 277 0.94 -9.97 -9.40
N GLN A 278 0.31 -9.79 -8.24
CA GLN A 278 -0.05 -10.92 -7.39
C GLN A 278 -0.99 -11.89 -8.09
N ALA A 279 -2.03 -11.39 -8.75
CA ALA A 279 -2.97 -12.22 -9.50
C ALA A 279 -2.29 -12.95 -10.67
N GLU A 280 -1.40 -12.27 -11.41
CA GLU A 280 -0.60 -12.88 -12.48
C GLU A 280 0.29 -14.00 -11.94
N ALA A 281 0.95 -13.79 -10.81
CA ALA A 281 1.77 -14.82 -10.15
C ALA A 281 0.92 -16.01 -9.67
N TYR A 282 -0.23 -15.75 -9.07
CA TYR A 282 -1.15 -16.80 -8.64
C TYR A 282 -1.70 -17.61 -9.83
N ARG A 283 -1.99 -16.96 -10.96
CA ARG A 283 -2.36 -17.64 -12.21
C ARG A 283 -1.24 -18.55 -12.67
N ALA A 284 0.00 -18.08 -12.71
CA ALA A 284 1.15 -18.87 -13.13
C ALA A 284 1.32 -20.12 -12.24
N VAL A 285 1.35 -19.95 -10.92
CA VAL A 285 1.43 -21.04 -9.94
C VAL A 285 0.28 -22.05 -10.13
N SER A 286 -0.95 -21.55 -10.28
CA SER A 286 -2.13 -22.41 -10.42
C SER A 286 -2.11 -23.24 -11.71
N LEU A 287 -1.65 -22.66 -12.82
CA LEU A 287 -1.50 -23.38 -14.09
C LEU A 287 -0.39 -24.45 -14.01
N LEU A 288 0.74 -24.14 -13.38
CA LEU A 288 1.83 -25.08 -13.15
C LEU A 288 1.37 -26.25 -12.25
N LEU A 289 0.58 -25.97 -11.21
CA LEU A 289 -0.06 -26.99 -10.38
C LEU A 289 -1.24 -27.70 -11.05
N ARG A 290 -1.49 -27.45 -12.35
CA ARG A 290 -2.56 -28.05 -13.16
C ARG A 290 -3.97 -27.82 -12.63
N ARG A 291 -4.20 -26.73 -11.91
CA ARG A 291 -5.55 -26.32 -11.52
C ARG A 291 -6.33 -25.87 -12.77
N PRO A 292 -7.63 -26.22 -12.89
CA PRO A 292 -8.42 -25.87 -14.07
C PRO A 292 -8.52 -24.33 -14.22
N PRO A 293 -8.18 -23.78 -15.41
CA PRO A 293 -8.28 -22.35 -15.66
C PRO A 293 -9.74 -21.91 -15.87
N GLY A 294 -10.07 -20.72 -15.39
CA GLY A 294 -11.30 -20.01 -15.66
C GLY A 294 -11.12 -18.84 -16.63
N ARG A 295 -11.86 -17.75 -16.41
CA ARG A 295 -11.80 -16.53 -17.24
C ARG A 295 -10.38 -15.97 -17.26
N GLU A 296 -9.89 -15.62 -18.46
CA GLU A 296 -8.52 -15.10 -18.69
C GLU A 296 -7.41 -16.00 -18.13
N ALA A 297 -7.68 -17.31 -18.08
CA ALA A 297 -6.81 -18.35 -17.50
C ALA A 297 -6.53 -18.19 -15.98
N TYR A 298 -7.24 -17.32 -15.27
CA TYR A 298 -7.18 -17.27 -13.83
C TYR A 298 -7.89 -18.47 -13.19
N PRO A 299 -7.41 -18.97 -12.04
CA PRO A 299 -8.12 -20.01 -11.31
C PRO A 299 -9.44 -19.50 -10.76
N GLY A 300 -10.42 -20.39 -10.53
CA GLY A 300 -11.76 -20.02 -10.10
C GLY A 300 -11.82 -19.29 -8.74
N ASP A 301 -10.79 -19.44 -7.92
CA ASP A 301 -10.67 -18.83 -6.60
C ASP A 301 -9.87 -17.50 -6.58
N VAL A 302 -9.56 -16.90 -7.73
CA VAL A 302 -8.81 -15.63 -7.79
C VAL A 302 -9.54 -14.48 -7.08
N PHE A 303 -10.87 -14.48 -7.08
CA PHE A 303 -11.64 -13.52 -6.27
C PHE A 303 -11.34 -13.69 -4.78
N TYR A 304 -11.29 -14.93 -4.30
CA TYR A 304 -10.99 -15.25 -2.91
C TYR A 304 -9.55 -14.91 -2.53
N LEU A 305 -8.60 -14.97 -3.47
CA LEU A 305 -7.23 -14.51 -3.26
C LEU A 305 -7.19 -13.07 -2.73
N HIS A 306 -7.87 -12.14 -3.39
CA HIS A 306 -7.90 -10.73 -3.02
C HIS A 306 -8.88 -10.43 -1.88
N SER A 307 -10.04 -11.09 -1.83
CA SER A 307 -11.03 -10.81 -0.80
C SER A 307 -10.55 -11.22 0.60
N ARG A 308 -9.95 -12.41 0.76
CA ARG A 308 -9.41 -12.84 2.05
C ARG A 308 -8.22 -11.99 2.51
N LEU A 309 -7.46 -11.39 1.59
CA LEU A 309 -6.40 -10.44 1.89
C LEU A 309 -6.97 -9.10 2.35
N LEU A 310 -7.83 -8.49 1.54
CA LEU A 310 -8.33 -7.14 1.75
C LEU A 310 -9.34 -7.04 2.90
N GLU A 311 -10.10 -8.09 3.17
CA GLU A 311 -11.01 -8.14 4.32
C GLU A 311 -10.30 -8.07 5.70
N ARG A 312 -9.00 -8.30 5.75
CA ARG A 312 -8.18 -8.09 6.95
C ARG A 312 -8.01 -6.61 7.29
N CYS A 313 -8.11 -5.72 6.28
CA CYS A 313 -8.10 -4.28 6.49
C CYS A 313 -9.45 -3.86 7.08
N SER A 314 -9.42 -3.40 8.33
CA SER A 314 -10.63 -3.05 9.07
C SER A 314 -10.31 -2.14 10.26
N LYS A 315 -11.34 -1.51 10.82
CA LYS A 315 -11.31 -0.86 12.14
C LYS A 315 -11.82 -1.87 13.16
N LEU A 316 -11.03 -2.19 14.17
CA LEU A 316 -11.43 -3.08 15.26
C LEU A 316 -12.36 -2.37 16.26
N SER A 317 -13.17 -3.15 16.95
CA SER A 317 -14.01 -2.68 18.05
C SER A 317 -13.16 -2.20 19.24
N ASP A 318 -13.77 -1.40 20.10
CA ASP A 318 -13.10 -0.87 21.29
C ASP A 318 -12.64 -1.99 22.23
N ASP A 319 -13.39 -3.09 22.32
CA ASP A 319 -13.04 -4.28 23.12
C ASP A 319 -11.75 -4.97 22.65
N LEU A 320 -11.37 -4.76 21.37
CA LEU A 320 -10.14 -5.27 20.76
C LEU A 320 -9.05 -4.21 20.64
N GLY A 321 -9.16 -3.11 21.37
CA GLY A 321 -8.17 -2.03 21.41
C GLY A 321 -8.33 -0.98 20.33
N ALA A 322 -9.42 -0.99 19.54
CA ALA A 322 -9.75 0.03 18.53
C ALA A 322 -8.66 0.28 17.47
N GLY A 323 -7.74 -0.66 17.26
CA GLY A 323 -6.73 -0.57 16.21
C GLY A 323 -7.36 -0.56 14.81
N SER A 324 -6.58 -0.15 13.82
CA SER A 324 -7.05 -0.15 12.42
C SER A 324 -5.95 -0.52 11.44
N MET A 325 -6.33 -1.14 10.33
CA MET A 325 -5.47 -1.33 9.18
C MET A 325 -6.20 -0.83 7.94
N THR A 326 -5.68 0.25 7.36
CA THR A 326 -6.21 0.88 6.15
C THR A 326 -5.48 0.32 4.95
N GLY A 327 -6.20 -0.22 3.97
CA GLY A 327 -5.61 -0.83 2.79
C GLY A 327 -5.73 0.07 1.56
N LEU A 328 -4.60 0.29 0.89
CA LEU A 328 -4.51 0.94 -0.42
C LEU A 328 -4.02 -0.08 -1.47
N PRO A 329 -4.90 -0.96 -1.96
CA PRO A 329 -4.55 -1.81 -3.09
C PRO A 329 -4.40 -0.98 -4.35
N ILE A 330 -3.38 -1.32 -5.14
CA ILE A 330 -3.15 -0.75 -6.47
C ILE A 330 -3.46 -1.80 -7.53
N ILE A 331 -4.25 -1.41 -8.53
CA ILE A 331 -4.55 -2.22 -9.70
C ILE A 331 -4.13 -1.47 -10.97
N GLU A 332 -3.44 -2.17 -11.86
CA GLU A 332 -3.08 -1.67 -13.18
C GLU A 332 -4.17 -2.02 -14.20
N THR A 333 -4.65 -1.02 -14.94
CA THR A 333 -5.52 -1.21 -16.10
C THR A 333 -4.72 -1.12 -17.40
N LYS A 334 -5.37 -1.52 -18.50
CA LYS A 334 -4.87 -1.35 -19.87
C LYS A 334 -5.91 -0.57 -20.66
N ALA A 335 -5.51 0.53 -21.28
CA ALA A 335 -6.39 1.42 -22.05
C ALA A 335 -7.63 1.91 -21.24
N ASN A 336 -7.42 2.20 -19.95
CA ASN A 336 -8.46 2.62 -19.00
C ASN A 336 -9.63 1.62 -18.85
N ASP A 337 -9.44 0.34 -19.21
CA ASP A 337 -10.50 -0.67 -19.11
C ASP A 337 -10.66 -1.18 -17.67
N VAL A 338 -11.65 -0.62 -16.98
CA VAL A 338 -12.05 -1.06 -15.62
C VAL A 338 -12.98 -2.27 -15.64
N SER A 339 -13.45 -2.71 -16.82
CA SER A 339 -14.36 -3.86 -16.98
C SER A 339 -13.61 -5.19 -17.06
N ALA A 340 -12.29 -5.18 -17.14
CA ALA A 340 -11.44 -6.37 -17.10
C ALA A 340 -11.66 -7.18 -15.81
N TYR A 341 -11.27 -8.45 -15.83
CA TYR A 341 -11.63 -9.39 -14.76
C TYR A 341 -11.08 -9.01 -13.39
N ILE A 342 -9.79 -8.74 -13.26
CA ILE A 342 -9.17 -8.40 -11.97
C ILE A 342 -9.63 -7.03 -11.45
N PRO A 343 -9.65 -5.95 -12.26
CA PRO A 343 -10.22 -4.66 -11.84
C PRO A 343 -11.62 -4.78 -11.27
N THR A 344 -12.53 -5.45 -11.97
CA THR A 344 -13.93 -5.63 -11.56
C THR A 344 -14.04 -6.33 -10.20
N ASN A 345 -13.24 -7.38 -9.99
CA ASN A 345 -13.19 -8.12 -8.73
C ASN A 345 -12.76 -7.20 -7.57
N VAL A 346 -11.67 -6.46 -7.73
CA VAL A 346 -11.12 -5.63 -6.65
C VAL A 346 -12.01 -4.42 -6.36
N ILE A 347 -12.63 -3.80 -7.37
CA ILE A 347 -13.64 -2.74 -7.17
C ILE A 347 -14.80 -3.24 -6.30
N SER A 348 -15.23 -4.49 -6.48
CA SER A 348 -16.32 -5.06 -5.68
C SER A 348 -15.95 -5.38 -4.23
N ILE A 349 -14.67 -5.70 -3.97
CA ILE A 349 -14.15 -6.02 -2.63
C ILE A 349 -13.89 -4.76 -1.81
N THR A 350 -13.52 -3.64 -2.46
CA THR A 350 -13.08 -2.42 -1.80
C THR A 350 -14.23 -1.48 -1.45
N ASP A 351 -13.98 -0.55 -0.54
CA ASP A 351 -14.94 0.45 -0.06
C ASP A 351 -14.91 1.74 -0.91
N GLY A 352 -14.46 1.64 -2.13
CA GLY A 352 -14.37 2.70 -3.11
C GLY A 352 -13.08 2.64 -3.93
N GLN A 353 -13.01 3.51 -4.92
CA GLN A 353 -11.86 3.60 -5.84
C GLN A 353 -11.48 5.04 -6.14
N ILE A 354 -10.17 5.26 -6.28
CA ILE A 354 -9.55 6.45 -6.87
C ILE A 354 -9.12 6.03 -8.28
N PHE A 355 -9.82 6.54 -9.28
CA PHE A 355 -9.52 6.24 -10.68
C PHE A 355 -8.60 7.31 -11.27
N LEU A 356 -7.47 6.88 -11.80
CA LEU A 356 -6.49 7.74 -12.48
C LEU A 356 -6.60 7.57 -13.98
N GLN A 357 -6.95 8.64 -14.66
CA GLN A 357 -7.20 8.65 -16.09
C GLN A 357 -5.99 9.14 -16.86
N SER A 358 -5.58 8.40 -17.90
CA SER A 358 -4.42 8.72 -18.73
C SER A 358 -4.56 10.06 -19.46
N ASP A 359 -5.77 10.40 -19.92
CA ASP A 359 -6.03 11.66 -20.63
C ASP A 359 -5.83 12.87 -19.72
N LEU A 360 -6.25 12.78 -18.44
CA LEU A 360 -6.01 13.84 -17.46
C LEU A 360 -4.51 13.99 -17.15
N PHE A 361 -3.81 12.86 -17.02
CA PHE A 361 -2.36 12.87 -16.78
C PHE A 361 -1.60 13.54 -17.93
N ASN A 362 -1.97 13.22 -19.17
CA ASN A 362 -1.37 13.80 -20.38
C ASN A 362 -1.75 15.27 -20.57
N ALA A 363 -2.90 15.70 -20.05
CA ALA A 363 -3.34 17.10 -20.02
C ALA A 363 -2.75 17.89 -18.83
N ASP A 364 -1.71 17.34 -18.19
CA ASP A 364 -1.02 17.97 -17.04
C ASP A 364 -1.89 18.20 -15.79
N GLN A 365 -3.02 17.49 -15.70
CA GLN A 365 -3.80 17.43 -14.46
C GLN A 365 -3.21 16.36 -13.54
N ARG A 366 -2.42 16.77 -12.56
CA ARG A 366 -1.74 15.88 -11.60
C ARG A 366 -2.03 16.30 -10.16
N PRO A 367 -2.58 15.38 -9.32
CA PRO A 367 -2.93 13.99 -9.63
C PRO A 367 -4.07 13.85 -10.64
N ALA A 368 -3.97 12.82 -11.50
CA ALA A 368 -4.89 12.60 -12.61
C ALA A 368 -6.22 11.94 -12.17
N VAL A 369 -6.77 12.38 -11.05
CA VAL A 369 -7.97 11.81 -10.43
C VAL A 369 -9.22 12.16 -11.23
N ASP A 370 -9.91 11.15 -11.72
CA ASP A 370 -11.26 11.33 -12.27
C ASP A 370 -12.29 11.38 -11.16
N VAL A 371 -12.76 12.56 -10.82
CA VAL A 371 -13.75 12.79 -9.75
C VAL A 371 -15.15 12.24 -10.09
N GLY A 372 -15.43 12.00 -11.37
CA GLY A 372 -16.74 11.49 -11.83
C GLY A 372 -16.96 10.03 -11.45
N ILE A 373 -15.95 9.20 -11.66
CA ILE A 373 -16.02 7.74 -11.42
C ILE A 373 -15.30 7.31 -10.14
N SER A 374 -14.55 8.21 -9.49
CA SER A 374 -13.95 7.94 -8.19
C SER A 374 -14.98 8.07 -7.07
N VAL A 375 -14.95 7.11 -6.15
CA VAL A 375 -15.94 7.00 -5.07
C VAL A 375 -15.26 6.61 -3.77
N SER A 376 -15.70 7.21 -2.65
CA SER A 376 -15.48 6.69 -1.30
C SER A 376 -16.83 6.29 -0.72
N ARG A 377 -17.00 5.03 -0.32
CA ARG A 377 -18.24 4.55 0.31
C ARG A 377 -18.37 4.99 1.76
N VAL A 378 -17.27 5.38 2.40
CA VAL A 378 -17.28 5.97 3.75
C VAL A 378 -17.63 7.45 3.67
N GLY A 379 -17.07 8.17 2.70
CA GLY A 379 -17.40 9.56 2.41
C GLY A 379 -17.17 10.49 3.60
N GLY A 380 -18.09 11.42 3.82
CA GLY A 380 -17.95 12.48 4.84
C GLY A 380 -17.86 12.00 6.29
N ALA A 381 -18.05 10.71 6.59
CA ALA A 381 -17.75 10.15 7.91
C ALA A 381 -16.24 10.09 8.18
N ALA A 382 -15.42 10.03 7.12
CA ALA A 382 -13.96 10.04 7.18
C ALA A 382 -13.35 11.43 6.94
N GLN A 383 -14.10 12.50 7.12
CA GLN A 383 -13.61 13.87 7.00
C GLN A 383 -13.70 14.62 8.32
N VAL A 384 -12.73 15.48 8.57
CA VAL A 384 -12.84 16.48 9.62
C VAL A 384 -13.99 17.44 9.28
N LYS A 385 -14.66 17.99 10.30
CA LYS A 385 -15.85 18.84 10.10
C LYS A 385 -15.56 20.06 9.23
N ALA A 386 -14.37 20.65 9.37
CA ALA A 386 -13.93 21.77 8.55
C ALA A 386 -13.91 21.40 7.05
N MET A 387 -13.26 20.29 6.68
CA MET A 387 -13.20 19.82 5.30
C MET A 387 -14.60 19.49 4.76
N LYS A 388 -15.42 18.81 5.55
CA LYS A 388 -16.80 18.49 5.16
C LYS A 388 -17.63 19.75 4.85
N LYS A 389 -17.44 20.86 5.62
CA LYS A 389 -18.12 22.15 5.39
C LYS A 389 -17.71 22.76 4.06
N VAL A 390 -16.42 22.77 3.72
CA VAL A 390 -15.91 23.47 2.52
C VAL A 390 -15.97 22.64 1.24
N ALA A 391 -15.84 21.32 1.33
CA ALA A 391 -15.79 20.43 0.17
C ALA A 391 -17.18 19.90 -0.27
N GLY A 392 -18.25 20.18 0.48
CA GLY A 392 -19.56 19.60 0.26
C GLY A 392 -20.15 19.82 -1.14
N THR A 393 -19.84 20.94 -1.78
CA THR A 393 -20.29 21.30 -3.13
C THR A 393 -19.24 21.07 -4.22
N LEU A 394 -17.97 20.86 -3.85
CA LEU A 394 -16.83 20.82 -4.78
C LEU A 394 -17.03 19.77 -5.88
N LYS A 395 -17.41 18.55 -5.52
CA LYS A 395 -17.62 17.44 -6.47
C LYS A 395 -18.74 17.75 -7.48
N ILE A 396 -19.82 18.36 -7.00
CA ILE A 396 -20.95 18.76 -7.84
C ILE A 396 -20.52 19.87 -8.80
N THR A 397 -19.83 20.88 -8.31
CA THR A 397 -19.32 22.01 -9.13
C THR A 397 -18.39 21.51 -10.23
N LEU A 398 -17.46 20.60 -9.94
CA LEU A 398 -16.57 20.02 -10.94
C LEU A 398 -17.29 19.12 -11.94
N ALA A 399 -18.31 18.36 -11.51
CA ALA A 399 -19.13 17.56 -12.42
C ALA A 399 -19.93 18.46 -13.39
N GLN A 400 -20.50 19.56 -12.90
CA GLN A 400 -21.17 20.57 -13.73
C GLN A 400 -20.18 21.22 -14.71
N TYR A 401 -19.01 21.63 -14.24
CA TYR A 401 -17.96 22.18 -15.10
C TYR A 401 -17.61 21.24 -16.26
N ARG A 402 -17.36 19.95 -16.00
CA ARG A 402 -17.04 18.97 -17.05
C ARG A 402 -18.17 18.81 -18.06
N SER A 403 -19.41 18.77 -17.58
CA SER A 403 -20.59 18.71 -18.46
C SER A 403 -20.70 19.94 -19.35
N MET A 404 -20.48 21.14 -18.79
CA MET A 404 -20.55 22.40 -19.53
C MET A 404 -19.37 22.59 -20.48
N GLN A 405 -18.17 22.13 -20.11
CA GLN A 405 -16.99 22.22 -20.97
C GLN A 405 -17.19 21.54 -22.32
N ALA A 406 -17.87 20.40 -22.34
CA ALA A 406 -18.20 19.69 -23.57
C ALA A 406 -19.16 20.51 -24.46
N PHE A 407 -20.12 21.24 -23.86
CA PHE A 407 -21.04 22.12 -24.61
C PHE A 407 -20.39 23.44 -25.04
N ALA A 408 -19.51 24.01 -24.20
CA ALA A 408 -18.84 25.27 -24.48
C ALA A 408 -17.97 25.23 -25.75
N MET A 409 -17.45 24.06 -26.11
CA MET A 409 -16.70 23.86 -27.37
C MET A 409 -17.54 24.06 -28.64
N PHE A 410 -18.88 23.97 -28.54
CA PHE A 410 -19.79 24.07 -29.67
C PHE A 410 -20.70 25.32 -29.64
N ALA A 411 -20.75 26.06 -28.54
CA ALA A 411 -21.61 27.22 -28.36
C ALA A 411 -20.85 28.54 -28.60
N SER A 412 -21.37 29.35 -29.55
CA SER A 412 -20.78 30.67 -29.86
C SER A 412 -21.14 31.74 -28.82
N ASP A 413 -22.27 31.62 -28.12
CA ASP A 413 -22.72 32.56 -27.10
C ASP A 413 -23.11 31.84 -25.80
N LEU A 414 -22.34 32.06 -24.75
CA LEU A 414 -22.63 31.57 -23.40
C LEU A 414 -23.26 32.70 -22.57
N ASP A 415 -24.32 32.39 -21.82
CA ASP A 415 -24.86 33.31 -20.84
C ASP A 415 -23.88 33.60 -19.69
N ALA A 416 -24.08 34.71 -18.97
CA ALA A 416 -23.15 35.16 -17.93
C ALA A 416 -23.04 34.14 -16.78
N ALA A 417 -24.11 33.44 -16.43
CA ALA A 417 -24.10 32.44 -15.35
C ALA A 417 -23.28 31.21 -15.73
N THR A 418 -23.46 30.68 -16.95
CA THR A 418 -22.68 29.56 -17.47
C THR A 418 -21.20 29.91 -17.60
N ARG A 419 -20.88 31.14 -18.02
CA ARG A 419 -19.50 31.61 -18.09
C ARG A 419 -18.85 31.66 -16.70
N ALA A 420 -19.54 32.19 -15.68
CA ALA A 420 -19.05 32.23 -14.31
C ALA A 420 -18.80 30.82 -13.74
N GLN A 421 -19.67 29.85 -14.05
CA GLN A 421 -19.48 28.45 -13.62
C GLN A 421 -18.28 27.80 -14.32
N LEU A 422 -18.07 28.06 -15.60
CA LEU A 422 -16.90 27.58 -16.34
C LEU A 422 -15.60 28.18 -15.77
N THR A 423 -15.57 29.50 -15.54
CA THR A 423 -14.45 30.18 -14.93
C THR A 423 -14.10 29.59 -13.57
N ARG A 424 -15.08 29.44 -12.69
CA ARG A 424 -14.85 28.81 -11.36
C ARG A 424 -14.37 27.38 -11.45
N GLY A 425 -14.98 26.56 -12.32
CA GLY A 425 -14.57 25.18 -12.51
C GLY A 425 -13.14 25.02 -13.01
N GLU A 426 -12.71 25.87 -13.92
CA GLU A 426 -11.34 25.91 -14.43
C GLU A 426 -10.33 26.25 -13.34
N ARG A 427 -10.60 27.27 -12.50
CA ARG A 427 -9.74 27.64 -11.36
C ARG A 427 -9.71 26.55 -10.30
N LEU A 428 -10.82 25.88 -10.04
CA LEU A 428 -10.86 24.75 -9.12
C LEU A 428 -10.06 23.55 -9.65
N MET A 429 -10.12 23.26 -10.95
CA MET A 429 -9.28 22.22 -11.55
C MET A 429 -7.79 22.54 -11.41
N GLU A 430 -7.39 23.80 -11.64
CA GLU A 430 -6.01 24.23 -11.46
C GLU A 430 -5.59 24.14 -9.99
N LEU A 431 -6.44 24.61 -9.05
CA LEU A 431 -6.19 24.55 -7.62
C LEU A 431 -5.95 23.12 -7.11
N LEU A 432 -6.59 22.14 -7.71
CA LEU A 432 -6.45 20.72 -7.32
C LEU A 432 -5.18 20.06 -7.84
N LYS A 433 -4.41 20.73 -8.70
CA LYS A 433 -3.07 20.27 -9.07
C LYS A 433 -2.14 20.34 -7.87
N GLN A 434 -1.29 19.33 -7.76
CA GLN A 434 -0.35 19.22 -6.64
C GLN A 434 0.89 18.46 -7.10
N PRO A 435 2.10 18.99 -6.86
CA PRO A 435 3.34 18.29 -7.16
C PRO A 435 3.48 17.01 -6.32
N GLN A 436 4.25 16.04 -6.81
CA GLN A 436 4.59 14.85 -6.05
C GLN A 436 5.41 15.19 -4.81
N TYR A 437 5.25 14.39 -3.76
CA TYR A 437 6.01 14.49 -2.51
C TYR A 437 5.85 15.82 -1.76
N THR A 438 4.71 16.48 -1.97
CA THR A 438 4.35 17.72 -1.29
C THR A 438 2.94 17.62 -0.69
N PRO A 439 2.73 16.74 0.30
CA PRO A 439 1.45 16.65 0.97
C PRO A 439 1.16 17.94 1.76
N TYR A 440 -0.11 18.37 1.76
CA TYR A 440 -0.58 19.52 2.52
C TYR A 440 -1.24 19.08 3.84
N PRO A 441 -0.96 19.76 4.96
CA PRO A 441 -1.74 19.63 6.19
C PRO A 441 -3.22 19.91 5.97
N VAL A 442 -4.10 19.30 6.76
CA VAL A 442 -5.55 19.40 6.54
C VAL A 442 -6.07 20.82 6.67
N ALA A 443 -5.52 21.63 7.58
CA ALA A 443 -5.91 23.03 7.75
C ALA A 443 -5.63 23.87 6.50
N GLU A 444 -4.48 23.63 5.86
CA GLU A 444 -4.11 24.29 4.61
C GLU A 444 -4.99 23.88 3.45
N GLN A 445 -5.30 22.57 3.35
CA GLN A 445 -6.25 22.08 2.35
C GLN A 445 -7.63 22.71 2.52
N VAL A 446 -8.11 22.85 3.78
CA VAL A 446 -9.40 23.50 4.10
C VAL A 446 -9.39 24.95 3.64
N ALA A 447 -8.33 25.72 3.96
CA ALA A 447 -8.23 27.13 3.58
C ALA A 447 -8.16 27.30 2.05
N SER A 448 -7.40 26.44 1.36
CA SER A 448 -7.25 26.43 -0.10
C SER A 448 -8.59 26.11 -0.80
N VAL A 449 -9.23 24.99 -0.42
CA VAL A 449 -10.52 24.58 -1.00
C VAL A 449 -11.61 25.61 -0.70
N TRP A 450 -11.61 26.19 0.51
CA TRP A 450 -12.53 27.25 0.89
C TRP A 450 -12.40 28.47 -0.02
N ALA A 451 -11.17 28.95 -0.26
CA ALA A 451 -10.93 30.09 -1.13
C ALA A 451 -11.45 29.85 -2.56
N GLY A 452 -11.20 28.66 -3.11
CA GLY A 452 -11.69 28.27 -4.44
C GLY A 452 -13.21 28.16 -4.50
N THR A 453 -13.84 27.48 -3.54
CA THR A 453 -15.30 27.25 -3.54
C THR A 453 -16.09 28.53 -3.27
N LYS A 454 -15.56 29.47 -2.51
CA LYS A 454 -16.17 30.78 -2.25
C LYS A 454 -15.97 31.80 -3.38
N GLY A 455 -15.18 31.47 -4.42
CA GLY A 455 -15.00 32.31 -5.61
C GLY A 455 -13.92 33.36 -5.49
N TYR A 456 -13.04 33.29 -4.49
CA TYR A 456 -11.93 34.24 -4.35
C TYR A 456 -10.86 34.09 -5.43
N LEU A 457 -10.93 33.03 -6.24
CA LEU A 457 -10.03 32.77 -7.38
C LEU A 457 -10.64 33.13 -8.74
N ASP A 458 -11.91 33.53 -8.81
CA ASP A 458 -12.63 33.72 -10.09
C ASP A 458 -12.00 34.83 -10.96
N ASP A 459 -11.40 35.86 -10.33
CA ASP A 459 -10.78 37.00 -11.02
C ASP A 459 -9.27 36.81 -11.29
N ILE A 460 -8.72 35.65 -10.85
CA ILE A 460 -7.29 35.35 -10.98
C ILE A 460 -7.07 34.57 -12.28
N ASP A 461 -6.02 34.84 -13.01
CA ASP A 461 -5.64 34.06 -14.18
C ASP A 461 -5.29 32.62 -13.79
N VAL A 462 -5.57 31.67 -14.68
CA VAL A 462 -5.35 30.23 -14.39
C VAL A 462 -3.89 29.95 -14.01
N SER A 463 -2.92 30.61 -14.70
CA SER A 463 -1.49 30.50 -14.41
C SER A 463 -1.10 30.95 -13.00
N ASP A 464 -1.90 31.84 -12.41
CA ASP A 464 -1.58 32.48 -11.13
C ASP A 464 -2.31 31.85 -9.94
N VAL A 465 -3.18 30.85 -10.19
CA VAL A 465 -3.94 30.16 -9.13
C VAL A 465 -3.02 29.49 -8.12
N LEU A 466 -2.05 28.69 -8.57
CA LEU A 466 -1.12 27.99 -7.68
C LEU A 466 -0.13 28.94 -6.99
N PRO A 467 0.47 29.96 -7.67
CA PRO A 467 1.23 31.01 -7.01
C PRO A 467 0.42 31.77 -5.94
N PHE A 468 -0.84 32.10 -6.24
CA PHE A 468 -1.73 32.73 -5.28
C PHE A 468 -1.97 31.83 -4.06
N GLU A 469 -2.30 30.54 -4.28
CA GLU A 469 -2.48 29.57 -3.20
C GLU A 469 -1.26 29.52 -2.28
N ALA A 470 -0.07 29.34 -2.86
CA ALA A 470 1.17 29.24 -2.09
C ALA A 470 1.43 30.49 -1.25
N ALA A 471 1.27 31.67 -1.84
CA ALA A 471 1.48 32.94 -1.14
C ALA A 471 0.40 33.22 -0.09
N PHE A 472 -0.85 32.84 -0.35
CA PHE A 472 -1.96 32.98 0.61
C PHE A 472 -1.76 32.07 1.84
N LEU A 473 -1.39 30.81 1.62
CA LEU A 473 -1.11 29.88 2.72
C LEU A 473 0.10 30.35 3.55
N ASP A 474 1.15 30.88 2.91
CA ASP A 474 2.29 31.47 3.63
C ASP A 474 1.87 32.70 4.44
N HIS A 475 1.00 33.55 3.89
CA HIS A 475 0.41 34.69 4.63
C HIS A 475 -0.37 34.22 5.86
N LEU A 476 -1.19 33.16 5.74
CA LEU A 476 -1.95 32.62 6.85
C LEU A 476 -1.03 32.04 7.96
N ARG A 477 0.01 31.32 7.58
CA ARG A 477 1.00 30.75 8.53
C ARG A 477 1.72 31.82 9.35
N ARG A 478 2.09 32.93 8.71
CA ARG A 478 2.92 33.96 9.35
C ARG A 478 2.13 35.02 10.11
N ASN A 479 0.91 35.30 9.72
CA ASN A 479 0.19 36.48 10.19
C ASN A 479 -1.11 36.16 10.94
N THR A 480 -1.49 34.89 11.05
CA THR A 480 -2.77 34.50 11.67
C THR A 480 -2.65 33.17 12.41
N ASP A 481 -3.54 32.94 13.37
CA ASP A 481 -3.69 31.66 14.10
C ASP A 481 -4.79 30.76 13.49
N ILE A 482 -5.25 31.09 12.25
CA ILE A 482 -6.40 30.44 11.62
C ILE A 482 -6.09 28.97 11.35
N LEU A 483 -4.92 28.67 10.79
CA LEU A 483 -4.52 27.29 10.46
C LEU A 483 -4.37 26.46 11.72
N ASP A 484 -3.74 26.99 12.77
CA ASP A 484 -3.59 26.30 14.06
C ASP A 484 -4.95 26.03 14.72
N THR A 485 -5.89 26.98 14.59
CA THR A 485 -7.26 26.82 15.10
C THR A 485 -8.00 25.69 14.36
N ILE A 486 -7.88 25.63 13.03
CA ILE A 486 -8.50 24.57 12.22
C ILE A 486 -7.85 23.22 12.55
N GLU A 487 -6.52 23.17 12.64
CA GLU A 487 -5.77 21.93 12.92
C GLU A 487 -6.13 21.35 14.29
N SER A 488 -6.15 22.18 15.32
CA SER A 488 -6.41 21.75 16.69
C SER A 488 -7.88 21.37 16.95
N THR A 489 -8.84 22.07 16.33
CA THR A 489 -10.27 21.84 16.53
C THR A 489 -10.92 20.89 15.54
N GLY A 490 -10.33 20.74 14.34
CA GLY A 490 -10.92 20.06 13.19
C GLY A 490 -12.19 20.74 12.66
N GLN A 491 -12.46 22.00 13.06
CA GLN A 491 -13.68 22.71 12.73
C GLN A 491 -13.39 24.08 12.09
N LEU A 492 -14.27 24.49 11.19
CA LEU A 492 -14.33 25.84 10.65
C LEU A 492 -15.56 26.52 11.26
N THR A 493 -15.37 27.20 12.41
CA THR A 493 -16.43 27.99 13.05
C THR A 493 -16.74 29.23 12.24
N ASP A 494 -17.89 29.86 12.49
CA ASP A 494 -18.27 31.09 11.78
C ASP A 494 -17.27 32.23 12.08
N GLU A 495 -16.73 32.28 13.31
CA GLU A 495 -15.68 33.24 13.69
C GLU A 495 -14.39 33.02 12.90
N THR A 496 -13.97 31.75 12.76
CA THR A 496 -12.78 31.39 11.96
C THR A 496 -13.00 31.66 10.47
N GLU A 497 -14.23 31.42 9.98
CA GLU A 497 -14.59 31.74 8.59
C GLU A 497 -14.58 33.25 8.33
N GLU A 498 -15.11 34.07 9.26
CA GLU A 498 -15.02 35.54 9.18
C GLU A 498 -13.55 36.05 9.21
N ALA A 499 -12.70 35.40 10.00
CA ALA A 499 -11.27 35.71 10.02
C ALA A 499 -10.60 35.36 8.69
N LEU A 500 -10.95 34.22 8.07
CA LEU A 500 -10.49 33.84 6.72
C LEU A 500 -10.92 34.86 5.66
N VAL A 501 -12.19 35.34 5.71
CA VAL A 501 -12.69 36.36 4.79
C VAL A 501 -11.83 37.62 4.90
N LYS A 502 -11.58 38.11 6.11
CA LYS A 502 -10.74 39.31 6.33
C LYS A 502 -9.30 39.10 5.84
N ALA A 503 -8.75 37.93 6.11
CA ALA A 503 -7.38 37.58 5.70
C ALA A 503 -7.24 37.52 4.17
N VAL A 504 -8.17 36.84 3.46
CA VAL A 504 -8.10 36.72 1.99
C VAL A 504 -8.35 38.06 1.31
N GLU A 505 -9.28 38.90 1.81
CA GLU A 505 -9.52 40.23 1.25
C GLU A 505 -8.34 41.16 1.46
N ALA A 506 -7.69 41.15 2.61
CA ALA A 506 -6.47 41.91 2.87
C ALA A 506 -5.34 41.40 1.97
N PHE A 507 -5.17 40.08 1.85
CA PHE A 507 -4.12 39.49 1.01
C PHE A 507 -4.31 39.82 -0.48
N ARG A 508 -5.54 39.72 -1.02
CA ARG A 508 -5.84 40.01 -2.43
C ARG A 508 -5.44 41.46 -2.81
N ARG A 509 -5.62 42.44 -1.94
CA ARG A 509 -5.18 43.83 -2.17
C ARG A 509 -3.68 43.93 -2.31
N THR A 510 -2.94 43.15 -1.54
CA THR A 510 -1.47 43.13 -1.59
C THR A 510 -0.96 42.35 -2.81
N PHE A 511 -1.61 41.24 -3.14
CA PHE A 511 -1.27 40.41 -4.30
C PHE A 511 -1.47 41.17 -5.62
N ALA A 512 -2.60 41.88 -5.80
CA ALA A 512 -2.88 42.70 -6.97
C ALA A 512 -1.93 43.88 -7.14
N SER A 513 -1.35 44.40 -6.04
CA SER A 513 -0.34 45.44 -6.09
C SER A 513 1.09 44.92 -6.25
N GLY A 514 1.27 43.62 -6.08
CA GLY A 514 2.57 42.93 -6.05
C GLY A 514 3.08 42.37 -7.37
N GLU A 515 2.36 42.56 -8.50
CA GLU A 515 2.88 42.23 -9.84
C GLU A 515 4.29 42.80 -10.13
N GLN A 516 4.75 43.75 -9.33
CA GLN A 516 6.10 44.32 -9.40
C GLN A 516 7.13 43.70 -8.45
N MET A 517 6.76 42.86 -7.48
CA MET A 517 7.71 42.33 -6.48
C MET A 517 8.04 40.85 -6.61
N LEU A 518 7.25 40.05 -7.29
CA LEU A 518 7.51 38.61 -7.47
C LEU A 518 8.51 38.27 -8.59
N GLY A 519 8.95 39.27 -9.37
CA GLY A 519 10.03 39.10 -10.35
C GLY A 519 11.46 39.00 -9.78
N ALA A 520 11.62 39.00 -8.46
CA ALA A 520 12.95 39.16 -7.87
C ALA A 520 13.46 37.95 -7.03
N GLN A 521 12.71 36.90 -6.82
CA GLN A 521 13.20 35.73 -6.05
C GLN A 521 12.62 34.37 -6.47
N VAL A 522 12.56 34.08 -7.75
CA VAL A 522 12.70 32.70 -8.20
C VAL A 522 14.18 32.56 -8.58
N ALA A 523 14.97 31.99 -7.67
CA ALA A 523 16.31 31.56 -8.02
C ALA A 523 16.16 30.52 -9.14
N GLU A 524 16.63 30.86 -10.33
CA GLU A 524 16.83 29.88 -11.39
C GLU A 524 17.68 28.76 -10.81
N PRO A 525 17.35 27.48 -11.04
CA PRO A 525 18.25 26.40 -10.70
C PRO A 525 19.57 26.69 -11.43
N GLU A 526 20.68 26.79 -10.69
CA GLU A 526 22.01 26.88 -11.25
C GLU A 526 22.17 25.71 -12.24
N GLU A 527 22.25 26.04 -13.54
CA GLU A 527 22.69 25.09 -14.55
C GLU A 527 24.11 24.66 -14.20
N GLU A 528 24.25 23.42 -13.77
CA GLU A 528 25.57 22.79 -13.68
C GLU A 528 26.24 22.88 -15.07
N PRO A 529 27.50 23.37 -15.16
CA PRO A 529 28.19 23.49 -16.43
C PRO A 529 28.33 22.10 -17.06
N ALA A 530 27.84 21.97 -18.27
CA ALA A 530 27.91 20.77 -19.08
C ALA A 530 29.37 20.28 -19.14
N ALA A 531 29.63 19.12 -18.49
CA ALA A 531 30.90 18.45 -18.61
C ALA A 531 31.14 18.07 -20.07
N GLU A 532 32.19 18.61 -20.67
CA GLU A 532 32.67 18.26 -21.99
C GLU A 532 32.90 16.74 -22.08
N ARG A 533 32.06 16.09 -22.87
CA ARG A 533 32.27 14.69 -23.24
C ARG A 533 33.39 14.63 -24.28
N THR A 534 34.57 14.32 -23.84
CA THR A 534 35.66 13.89 -24.72
C THR A 534 35.30 12.53 -25.31
N THR A 535 35.00 12.53 -26.58
CA THR A 535 34.84 11.30 -27.41
C THR A 535 36.21 10.76 -27.71
N GLU A 536 36.72 9.77 -26.96
CA GLU A 536 37.83 8.94 -27.38
C GLU A 536 37.32 7.87 -28.38
N GLN A 537 37.73 8.03 -29.62
CA GLN A 537 37.52 7.03 -30.66
C GLN A 537 38.44 5.83 -30.40
N LEU A 538 37.87 4.70 -30.02
CA LEU A 538 38.53 3.40 -29.99
C LEU A 538 38.67 2.88 -31.41
N VAL A 539 39.87 2.97 -31.98
CA VAL A 539 40.26 2.31 -33.23
C VAL A 539 40.56 0.85 -32.95
N VAL A 540 39.67 -0.06 -33.35
CA VAL A 540 39.93 -1.50 -33.33
C VAL A 540 40.76 -1.86 -34.56
N LYS A 541 42.04 -2.18 -34.37
CA LYS A 541 42.86 -2.86 -35.36
C LYS A 541 42.51 -4.35 -35.36
N ARG A 542 42.03 -4.83 -36.54
CA ARG A 542 41.98 -6.25 -36.87
C ARG A 542 43.40 -6.75 -37.17
N GLY A 543 43.81 -7.81 -36.50
CA GLY A 543 44.91 -8.67 -36.79
C GLY A 543 44.48 -10.11 -36.51
#